data_79ad95235517123c57a63f818ec5d6b8
#
_entry.id   79ad95235517123c57a63f818ec5d6b8
#
_cell.length_a   1.000
_cell.length_b   1.000
_cell.length_c   1.000
_cell.angle_alpha   90.00
_cell.angle_beta   90.00
_cell.angle_gamma   90.00
#
_symmetry.space_group_name_H-M   'P 1'
#
loop_
_entity.id
_entity.type
_entity.pdbx_description
1 polymer ?
#
loop_
_entity_poly.entity_id
_entity_poly.type
_entity_poly.pdbx_seq_one_letter_code
_entity_poly.pdbx_strand_id
1 'polypeptide(L)'
;MLEKLNLQKASLVILAVATATISGAWIFQFAGYDPCHLCLLQRWAYYFAVPFSLLLSVSSAANPKGARLGLYLLAAVMLGSAIFGAYHAGVEWNWWPGPDTCSGDISGGLPDLTKKVVACNEAAIRIFGLSLAGWNAVISMALAGVALLGAHHHGSSSVSQ
;
A
#
# COMPACT_ATOMS: atom_id res chain seq x y z
N MET A 1 4.05 -13.06 -21.47
CA MET A 1 3.38 -11.76 -21.16
C MET A 1 4.23 -10.87 -20.26
N LEU A 2 5.06 -11.40 -19.37
CA LEU A 2 5.97 -10.67 -18.49
C LEU A 2 7.21 -10.08 -19.19
N GLU A 3 7.60 -10.63 -20.32
CA GLU A 3 8.81 -10.27 -21.10
C GLU A 3 8.82 -8.84 -21.70
N LYS A 4 7.70 -8.09 -21.60
CA LYS A 4 7.58 -6.72 -22.14
C LYS A 4 7.32 -5.67 -21.07
N LEU A 5 7.59 -5.97 -19.80
CA LEU A 5 7.41 -4.99 -18.70
C LEU A 5 8.65 -4.07 -18.65
N ASN A 6 8.60 -2.93 -19.33
CA ASN A 6 9.63 -1.90 -19.24
C ASN A 6 9.36 -0.94 -18.07
N LEU A 7 10.33 -0.06 -17.75
CA LEU A 7 10.24 0.90 -16.65
C LEU A 7 8.93 1.71 -16.67
N GLN A 8 8.54 2.22 -17.85
CA GLN A 8 7.35 3.03 -18.00
C GLN A 8 6.07 2.23 -17.75
N LYS A 9 5.95 1.03 -18.32
CA LYS A 9 4.77 0.17 -18.13
C LYS A 9 4.62 -0.26 -16.68
N ALA A 10 5.73 -0.62 -16.02
CA ALA A 10 5.69 -0.95 -14.59
C ALA A 10 5.18 0.24 -13.76
N SER A 11 5.71 1.43 -14.01
CA SER A 11 5.28 2.66 -13.32
C SER A 11 3.80 2.96 -13.57
N LEU A 12 3.30 2.80 -14.80
CA LEU A 12 1.88 3.01 -15.13
C LEU A 12 0.96 1.99 -14.48
N VAL A 13 1.36 0.72 -14.40
CA VAL A 13 0.60 -0.32 -13.69
C VAL A 13 0.52 0.02 -12.19
N ILE A 14 1.65 0.41 -11.58
CA ILE A 14 1.67 0.82 -10.17
C ILE A 14 0.78 2.04 -9.97
N LEU A 15 0.87 3.05 -10.82
CA LEU A 15 0.03 4.24 -10.78
C LEU A 15 -1.46 3.88 -10.80
N ALA A 16 -1.87 3.08 -11.77
CA ALA A 16 -3.29 2.71 -11.95
C ALA A 16 -3.82 1.93 -10.74
N VAL A 17 -3.08 0.89 -10.29
CA VAL A 17 -3.51 0.03 -9.18
C VAL A 17 -3.46 0.80 -7.86
N ALA A 18 -2.42 1.59 -7.59
CA ALA A 18 -2.32 2.39 -6.37
C ALA A 18 -3.43 3.44 -6.29
N THR A 19 -3.75 4.11 -7.41
CA THR A 19 -4.86 5.07 -7.49
C THR A 19 -6.20 4.38 -7.24
N ALA A 20 -6.45 3.24 -7.86
CA ALA A 20 -7.68 2.47 -7.64
C ALA A 20 -7.82 2.03 -6.19
N THR A 21 -6.73 1.57 -5.57
CA THR A 21 -6.73 1.11 -4.17
C THR A 21 -7.05 2.23 -3.20
N ILE A 22 -6.37 3.39 -3.33
CA ILE A 22 -6.63 4.52 -2.42
C ILE A 22 -7.99 5.13 -2.66
N SER A 23 -8.46 5.18 -3.91
CA SER A 23 -9.83 5.63 -4.24
C SER A 23 -10.87 4.70 -3.64
N GLY A 24 -10.67 3.38 -3.71
CA GLY A 24 -11.53 2.40 -3.06
C GLY A 24 -11.60 2.61 -1.54
N ALA A 25 -10.47 2.87 -0.88
CA ALA A 25 -10.43 3.17 0.55
C ALA A 25 -11.23 4.43 0.91
N TRP A 26 -11.21 5.47 0.07
CA TRP A 26 -12.04 6.66 0.24
C TRP A 26 -13.52 6.38 0.01
N ILE A 27 -13.86 5.60 -1.02
CA ILE A 27 -15.25 5.20 -1.31
C ILE A 27 -15.84 4.45 -0.10
N PHE A 28 -15.13 3.47 0.47
CA PHE A 28 -15.59 2.78 1.68
C PHE A 28 -15.80 3.73 2.86
N GLN A 29 -14.90 4.68 3.06
CA GLN A 29 -15.04 5.68 4.12
C GLN A 29 -16.28 6.55 3.92
N PHE A 30 -16.53 7.04 2.70
CA PHE A 30 -17.73 7.82 2.39
C PHE A 30 -19.02 6.98 2.45
N ALA A 31 -18.92 5.68 2.27
CA ALA A 31 -20.02 4.74 2.47
C ALA A 31 -20.33 4.44 3.96
N GLY A 32 -19.59 5.06 4.90
CA GLY A 32 -19.83 4.95 6.34
C GLY A 32 -18.97 3.90 7.05
N TYR A 33 -17.98 3.30 6.38
CA TYR A 33 -16.99 2.42 7.01
C TYR A 33 -15.83 3.26 7.55
N ASP A 34 -15.93 3.70 8.81
CA ASP A 34 -14.91 4.54 9.43
C ASP A 34 -13.56 3.78 9.53
N PRO A 35 -12.45 4.39 9.06
CA PRO A 35 -11.15 3.75 9.14
C PRO A 35 -10.59 3.80 10.56
N CYS A 36 -10.00 2.69 11.02
CA CYS A 36 -9.24 2.65 12.25
C CYS A 36 -7.88 3.39 12.10
N HIS A 37 -7.14 3.57 13.20
CA HIS A 37 -5.84 4.24 13.17
C HIS A 37 -4.83 3.53 12.24
N LEU A 38 -4.71 2.20 12.33
CA LEU A 38 -3.81 1.43 11.45
C LEU A 38 -4.25 1.50 9.97
N CYS A 39 -5.56 1.56 9.70
CA CYS A 39 -6.08 1.75 8.35
C CYS A 39 -5.62 3.07 7.72
N LEU A 40 -5.60 4.16 8.51
CA LEU A 40 -5.13 5.47 8.05
C LEU A 40 -3.63 5.45 7.76
N LEU A 41 -2.83 4.80 8.60
CA LEU A 41 -1.38 4.68 8.40
C LEU A 41 -1.04 3.92 7.11
N GLN A 42 -1.79 2.89 6.76
CA GLN A 42 -1.59 2.13 5.51
C GLN A 42 -1.76 2.98 4.25
N ARG A 43 -2.56 4.04 4.28
CA ARG A 43 -2.79 4.93 3.13
C ARG A 43 -1.56 5.75 2.75
N TRP A 44 -0.63 6.01 3.68
CA TRP A 44 0.56 6.81 3.41
C TRP A 44 1.45 6.24 2.30
N ALA A 45 1.58 4.91 2.24
CA ALA A 45 2.32 4.26 1.17
C ALA A 45 1.74 4.57 -0.23
N TYR A 46 0.41 4.61 -0.34
CA TYR A 46 -0.28 4.92 -1.60
C TYR A 46 -0.25 6.41 -1.92
N TYR A 47 -0.36 7.30 -0.92
CA TYR A 47 -0.18 8.74 -1.12
C TYR A 47 1.20 9.08 -1.67
N PHE A 48 2.23 8.33 -1.29
CA PHE A 48 3.55 8.42 -1.88
C PHE A 48 3.61 7.74 -3.26
N ALA A 49 3.09 6.53 -3.40
CA ALA A 49 3.24 5.73 -4.61
C ALA A 49 2.57 6.36 -5.84
N VAL A 50 1.38 6.99 -5.68
CA VAL A 50 0.63 7.60 -6.78
C VAL A 50 1.44 8.71 -7.47
N PRO A 51 1.83 9.81 -6.82
CA PRO A 51 2.60 10.88 -7.50
C PRO A 51 3.98 10.40 -7.92
N PHE A 52 4.61 9.52 -7.16
CA PHE A 52 5.96 9.05 -7.47
C PHE A 52 5.97 8.13 -8.70
N SER A 53 5.01 7.21 -8.83
CA SER A 53 4.90 6.36 -10.02
C SER A 53 4.53 7.16 -11.28
N LEU A 54 3.73 8.23 -11.14
CA LEU A 54 3.47 9.17 -12.23
C LEU A 54 4.78 9.83 -12.68
N LEU A 55 5.56 10.37 -11.76
CA LEU A 55 6.87 10.96 -12.05
C LEU A 55 7.80 9.98 -12.78
N LEU A 56 7.88 8.73 -12.29
CA LEU A 56 8.71 7.70 -12.93
C LEU A 56 8.22 7.37 -14.34
N SER A 57 6.90 7.31 -14.56
CA SER A 57 6.33 6.98 -15.87
C SER A 57 6.69 8.03 -16.93
N VAL A 58 6.69 9.32 -16.58
CA VAL A 58 7.01 10.41 -17.52
C VAL A 58 8.52 10.63 -17.69
N SER A 59 9.32 10.35 -16.66
CA SER A 59 10.77 10.54 -16.67
C SER A 59 11.56 9.35 -17.20
N SER A 60 10.95 8.19 -17.35
CA SER A 60 11.63 6.91 -17.66
C SER A 60 12.39 6.92 -18.98
N ALA A 61 11.92 7.67 -19.98
CA ALA A 61 12.59 7.80 -21.28
C ALA A 61 13.83 8.71 -21.19
N ALA A 62 13.73 9.83 -20.47
CA ALA A 62 14.81 10.81 -20.34
C ALA A 62 15.89 10.38 -19.32
N ASN A 63 15.48 9.67 -18.27
CA ASN A 63 16.38 9.21 -17.20
C ASN A 63 16.09 7.76 -16.78
N PRO A 64 16.47 6.77 -17.61
CA PRO A 64 16.18 5.36 -17.31
C PRO A 64 16.88 4.84 -16.06
N LYS A 65 18.10 5.34 -15.73
CA LYS A 65 18.82 4.94 -14.51
C LYS A 65 18.10 5.46 -13.26
N GLY A 66 17.64 6.71 -13.26
CA GLY A 66 16.87 7.29 -12.17
C GLY A 66 15.51 6.60 -12.01
N ALA A 67 14.81 6.31 -13.10
CA ALA A 67 13.55 5.58 -13.08
C ALA A 67 13.69 4.15 -12.52
N ARG A 68 14.78 3.45 -12.86
CA ARG A 68 15.12 2.14 -12.30
C ARG A 68 15.34 2.20 -10.79
N LEU A 69 16.13 3.17 -10.32
CA LEU A 69 16.36 3.37 -8.88
C LEU A 69 15.03 3.71 -8.16
N GLY A 70 14.21 4.55 -8.79
CA GLY A 70 12.87 4.89 -8.27
C GLY A 70 11.95 3.69 -8.15
N LEU A 71 12.00 2.74 -9.10
CA LEU A 71 11.23 1.48 -8.98
C LEU A 71 11.72 0.62 -7.82
N TYR A 72 13.02 0.55 -7.55
CA TYR A 72 13.52 -0.14 -6.35
C TYR A 72 13.02 0.54 -5.06
N LEU A 73 12.99 1.87 -5.03
CA LEU A 73 12.43 2.59 -3.89
C LEU A 73 10.93 2.30 -3.72
N LEU A 74 10.15 2.31 -4.82
CA LEU A 74 8.74 1.91 -4.78
C LEU A 74 8.56 0.48 -4.30
N ALA A 75 9.39 -0.44 -4.74
CA ALA A 75 9.35 -1.82 -4.28
C ALA A 75 9.57 -1.91 -2.76
N ALA A 76 10.54 -1.18 -2.22
CA ALA A 76 10.80 -1.15 -0.78
C ALA A 76 9.62 -0.56 0.01
N VAL A 77 9.03 0.55 -0.46
CA VAL A 77 7.87 1.18 0.17
C VAL A 77 6.66 0.24 0.14
N MET A 78 6.38 -0.39 -1.01
CA MET A 78 5.26 -1.32 -1.14
C MET A 78 5.47 -2.60 -0.34
N LEU A 79 6.70 -3.11 -0.23
CA LEU A 79 7.01 -4.24 0.65
C LEU A 79 6.78 -3.88 2.13
N GLY A 80 7.21 -2.70 2.56
CA GLY A 80 6.91 -2.18 3.90
C GLY A 80 5.41 -2.08 4.16
N SER A 81 4.63 -1.58 3.18
CA SER A 81 3.16 -1.54 3.24
C SER A 81 2.55 -2.94 3.33
N ALA A 82 3.08 -3.91 2.59
CA ALA A 82 2.61 -5.30 2.65
C ALA A 82 2.84 -5.93 4.03
N ILE A 83 4.03 -5.75 4.59
CA ILE A 83 4.36 -6.23 5.95
C ILE A 83 3.45 -5.57 6.99
N PHE A 84 3.24 -4.26 6.89
CA PHE A 84 2.37 -3.53 7.79
C PHE A 84 0.89 -3.96 7.64
N GLY A 85 0.43 -4.22 6.41
CA GLY A 85 -0.90 -4.78 6.15
C GLY A 85 -1.09 -6.17 6.75
N ALA A 86 -0.08 -7.04 6.62
CA ALA A 86 -0.08 -8.38 7.24
C ALA A 86 -0.09 -8.30 8.76
N TYR A 87 0.71 -7.39 9.36
CA TYR A 87 0.66 -7.11 10.79
C TYR A 87 -0.76 -6.71 11.23
N HIS A 88 -1.37 -5.75 10.54
CA HIS A 88 -2.72 -5.30 10.87
C HIS A 88 -3.76 -6.42 10.72
N ALA A 89 -3.70 -7.22 9.66
CA ALA A 89 -4.59 -8.38 9.51
C ALA A 89 -4.43 -9.37 10.67
N GLY A 90 -3.22 -9.57 11.18
CA GLY A 90 -2.97 -10.39 12.37
C GLY A 90 -3.57 -9.80 13.65
N VAL A 91 -3.60 -8.47 13.79
CA VAL A 91 -4.34 -7.79 14.88
C VAL A 91 -5.84 -8.08 14.76
N GLU A 92 -6.43 -7.99 13.56
CA GLU A 92 -7.85 -8.29 13.31
C GLU A 92 -8.23 -9.76 13.56
N TRP A 93 -7.25 -10.67 13.44
CA TRP A 93 -7.43 -12.10 13.76
C TRP A 93 -7.06 -12.45 15.20
N ASN A 94 -6.69 -11.45 16.02
CA ASN A 94 -6.27 -11.61 17.41
C ASN A 94 -5.04 -12.54 17.58
N TRP A 95 -4.14 -12.60 16.59
CA TRP A 95 -2.88 -13.33 16.69
C TRP A 95 -1.88 -12.64 17.62
N TRP A 96 -1.97 -11.29 17.67
CA TRP A 96 -1.22 -10.42 18.58
C TRP A 96 -2.01 -9.16 18.93
N PRO A 97 -1.70 -8.50 20.07
CA PRO A 97 -2.36 -7.26 20.45
C PRO A 97 -2.05 -6.14 19.46
N GLY A 98 -3.04 -5.28 19.21
CA GLY A 98 -2.84 -4.02 18.52
C GLY A 98 -2.13 -2.98 19.40
N PRO A 99 -1.65 -1.87 18.82
CA PRO A 99 -1.09 -0.76 19.60
C PRO A 99 -2.17 -0.09 20.45
N ASP A 100 -1.76 0.58 21.54
CA ASP A 100 -2.68 1.25 22.49
C ASP A 100 -3.60 2.29 21.81
N THR A 101 -3.14 2.89 20.72
CA THR A 101 -3.94 3.82 19.89
C THR A 101 -5.17 3.19 19.23
N CYS A 102 -5.27 1.85 19.23
CA CYS A 102 -6.40 1.10 18.70
C CYS A 102 -7.48 0.76 19.73
N SER A 103 -7.18 0.92 21.02
CA SER A 103 -8.06 0.53 22.12
C SER A 103 -8.78 1.70 22.79
N GLY A 104 -8.64 2.93 22.27
CA GLY A 104 -9.17 4.11 22.95
C GLY A 104 -8.47 4.32 24.30
N ASP A 105 -7.45 5.13 24.30
CA ASP A 105 -6.56 5.36 25.46
C ASP A 105 -7.37 5.72 26.71
N ILE A 106 -7.42 4.79 27.68
CA ILE A 106 -7.98 5.02 29.01
C ILE A 106 -6.87 5.54 29.96
N SER A 107 -5.65 5.72 29.45
CA SER A 107 -4.45 5.99 30.27
C SER A 107 -4.33 7.42 30.80
N GLY A 108 -5.32 8.28 30.69
CA GLY A 108 -5.16 9.68 31.12
C GLY A 108 -6.41 10.46 31.50
N GLY A 109 -7.58 9.87 31.60
CA GLY A 109 -8.80 10.61 31.93
C GLY A 109 -10.07 9.90 31.49
N LEU A 110 -11.23 10.51 31.80
CA LEU A 110 -12.52 10.04 31.31
C LEU A 110 -12.49 9.91 29.78
N PRO A 111 -12.91 8.76 29.21
CA PRO A 111 -12.96 8.57 27.76
C PRO A 111 -13.83 9.67 27.13
N ASP A 112 -13.31 10.30 26.08
CA ASP A 112 -14.06 11.30 25.31
C ASP A 112 -15.20 10.58 24.55
N LEU A 113 -16.36 10.53 25.19
CA LEU A 113 -17.57 9.85 24.68
C LEU A 113 -18.09 10.48 23.36
N THR A 114 -17.52 11.61 22.92
CA THR A 114 -17.87 12.27 21.65
C THR A 114 -17.08 11.71 20.47
N LYS A 115 -15.97 11.01 20.72
CA LYS A 115 -15.14 10.39 19.67
C LYS A 115 -15.50 8.91 19.53
N LYS A 116 -16.00 8.56 18.36
CA LYS A 116 -16.18 7.16 17.98
C LYS A 116 -14.80 6.51 17.80
N VAL A 117 -14.38 5.71 18.77
CA VAL A 117 -13.16 4.93 18.66
C VAL A 117 -13.44 3.71 17.79
N VAL A 118 -12.78 3.61 16.65
CA VAL A 118 -12.84 2.43 15.77
C VAL A 118 -11.74 1.47 16.19
N ALA A 119 -12.12 0.33 16.74
CA ALA A 119 -11.17 -0.71 17.16
C ALA A 119 -10.41 -1.28 15.94
N CYS A 120 -9.09 -1.55 16.12
CA CYS A 120 -8.29 -2.15 15.04
C CYS A 120 -8.34 -3.67 15.02
N ASN A 121 -8.89 -4.31 16.05
CA ASN A 121 -9.01 -5.77 16.16
C ASN A 121 -10.30 -6.32 15.53
N GLU A 122 -11.10 -5.44 14.94
CA GLU A 122 -12.31 -5.82 14.20
C GLU A 122 -12.22 -5.29 12.77
N ALA A 123 -12.37 -6.18 11.78
CA ALA A 123 -12.42 -5.79 10.39
C ALA A 123 -13.75 -5.09 10.08
N ALA A 124 -13.71 -3.82 9.63
CA ALA A 124 -14.90 -3.07 9.24
C ALA A 124 -15.71 -3.76 8.12
N ILE A 125 -15.01 -4.46 7.21
CA ILE A 125 -15.60 -5.27 6.13
C ILE A 125 -14.64 -6.38 5.74
N ARG A 126 -15.18 -7.51 5.31
CA ARG A 126 -14.43 -8.62 4.70
C ARG A 126 -14.95 -8.89 3.29
N ILE A 127 -14.05 -8.93 2.32
CA ILE A 127 -14.34 -9.21 0.91
C ILE A 127 -13.65 -10.53 0.56
N PHE A 128 -14.41 -11.54 0.13
CA PHE A 128 -13.93 -12.91 -0.07
C PHE A 128 -13.18 -13.49 1.14
N GLY A 129 -13.65 -13.17 2.35
CA GLY A 129 -13.04 -13.65 3.60
C GLY A 129 -11.82 -12.86 4.08
N LEU A 130 -11.26 -11.97 3.27
CA LEU A 130 -10.12 -11.15 3.61
C LEU A 130 -10.57 -9.74 4.03
N SER A 131 -9.99 -9.19 5.09
CA SER A 131 -10.20 -7.80 5.49
C SER A 131 -9.54 -6.82 4.52
N LEU A 132 -9.88 -5.54 4.62
CA LEU A 132 -9.20 -4.50 3.83
C LEU A 132 -7.70 -4.43 4.15
N ALA A 133 -7.28 -4.71 5.40
CA ALA A 133 -5.87 -4.80 5.77
C ALA A 133 -5.17 -5.99 5.08
N GLY A 134 -5.83 -7.15 5.02
CA GLY A 134 -5.33 -8.31 4.29
C GLY A 134 -5.23 -8.05 2.78
N TRP A 135 -6.23 -7.40 2.18
CA TRP A 135 -6.16 -6.97 0.77
C TRP A 135 -5.04 -5.97 0.51
N ASN A 136 -4.81 -5.03 1.46
CA ASN A 136 -3.66 -4.14 1.36
C ASN A 136 -2.34 -4.90 1.32
N ALA A 137 -2.16 -5.92 2.16
CA ALA A 137 -0.95 -6.76 2.14
C ALA A 137 -0.75 -7.43 0.78
N VAL A 138 -1.80 -8.04 0.21
CA VAL A 138 -1.75 -8.72 -1.09
C VAL A 138 -1.45 -7.75 -2.23
N ILE A 139 -2.17 -6.63 -2.30
CA ILE A 139 -2.00 -5.63 -3.36
C ILE A 139 -0.62 -5.00 -3.27
N SER A 140 -0.18 -4.59 -2.08
CA SER A 140 1.15 -4.00 -1.89
C SER A 140 2.28 -4.98 -2.24
N MET A 141 2.14 -6.26 -1.91
CA MET A 141 3.10 -7.30 -2.31
C MET A 141 3.16 -7.46 -3.84
N ALA A 142 2.01 -7.48 -4.51
CA ALA A 142 1.95 -7.55 -5.97
C ALA A 142 2.60 -6.32 -6.61
N LEU A 143 2.35 -5.11 -6.09
CA LEU A 143 2.96 -3.87 -6.58
C LEU A 143 4.48 -3.85 -6.36
N ALA A 144 4.97 -4.36 -5.24
CA ALA A 144 6.40 -4.55 -5.00
C ALA A 144 7.02 -5.48 -6.05
N GLY A 145 6.36 -6.60 -6.37
CA GLY A 145 6.77 -7.51 -7.43
C GLY A 145 6.81 -6.85 -8.80
N VAL A 146 5.79 -6.09 -9.18
CA VAL A 146 5.75 -5.33 -10.45
C VAL A 146 6.90 -4.35 -10.53
N ALA A 147 7.19 -3.63 -9.44
CA ALA A 147 8.29 -2.66 -9.38
C ALA A 147 9.66 -3.35 -9.58
N LEU A 148 9.90 -4.48 -8.91
CA LEU A 148 11.13 -5.25 -9.05
C LEU A 148 11.29 -5.81 -10.47
N LEU A 149 10.25 -6.41 -11.04
CA LEU A 149 10.29 -6.95 -12.40
C LEU A 149 10.58 -5.85 -13.41
N GLY A 150 9.92 -4.68 -13.32
CA GLY A 150 10.18 -3.54 -14.20
C GLY A 150 11.59 -3.02 -14.09
N ALA A 151 12.17 -2.98 -12.89
CA ALA A 151 13.56 -2.55 -12.66
C ALA A 151 14.59 -3.54 -13.21
N HIS A 152 14.34 -4.86 -13.11
CA HIS A 152 15.26 -5.91 -13.57
C HIS A 152 15.31 -6.04 -15.10
N HIS A 153 14.15 -6.03 -15.78
CA HIS A 153 14.11 -6.25 -17.23
C HIS A 153 14.87 -5.19 -18.04
N HIS A 154 15.00 -3.96 -17.55
CA HIS A 154 15.78 -2.93 -18.22
C HIS A 154 17.29 -3.14 -18.06
N GLY A 155 17.75 -3.82 -17.01
CA GLY A 155 19.18 -4.10 -16.77
C GLY A 155 19.78 -5.13 -17.74
N SER A 156 18.98 -6.09 -18.19
CA SER A 156 19.44 -7.16 -19.09
C SER A 156 19.64 -6.69 -20.53
N SER A 157 18.90 -5.67 -20.98
CA SER A 157 19.01 -5.14 -22.36
C SER A 157 20.22 -4.25 -22.60
N SER A 158 20.84 -3.72 -21.54
CA SER A 158 21.99 -2.81 -21.64
C SER A 158 23.35 -3.50 -21.56
N VAL A 159 23.39 -4.81 -21.34
CA VAL A 159 24.64 -5.60 -21.24
C VAL A 159 24.98 -6.30 -22.57
N SER A 160 24.08 -6.30 -23.55
CA SER A 160 24.26 -6.98 -24.84
C SER A 160 24.55 -6.06 -26.03
N GLN A 161 25.06 -4.81 -25.78
CA GLN A 161 25.55 -3.91 -26.83
C GLN A 161 27.05 -3.59 -26.54
#